data_aa799cd3c144172b234889157747f4a2
#
_entry.id   aa799cd3c144172b234889157747f4a2
#
_cell.length_a   1.000
_cell.length_b   1.000
_cell.length_c   1.000
_cell.angle_alpha   90.00
_cell.angle_beta   90.00
_cell.angle_gamma   90.00
#
_symmetry.space_group_name_H-M   'P 1'
#
loop_
_entity.id
_entity.type
_entity.pdbx_description
1 polymer ?
#
loop_
_entity_poly.entity_id
_entity_poly.type
_entity_poly.pdbx_seq_one_letter_code
_entity_poly.pdbx_strand_id
1 'polypeptide(L)'
;KTKTLLLLISLLFCGRIIAQNGIADSIDALHYDLQLDIGNLHNRQISGSAAVTMRILRHVDSLALELCPSTIDSVLVDGISVPFNYDQQHRLLTTHFGGSVGDTVTMTVFYRKGQHVMPQEWGGFYFDDNIYYNLGIAIYEYPHNAGKAWFPCRDNFTDKATYSLRITAKPGWRAICSGVKTGEVEYADGILMTAWNLNHPTPTYLVGVAVAPFHIIERVYESEYATYPAILGFIGHDSTNVWRTYEHMSKVIPMFERCFGPYRWDRVGYVSTTRGSMEHVANIAFTTNCMSSQQEPCLATMSHEFAHSWFGNLITCTTSKDMWINEGGASFCEEVAIQAITQDEDSLHYRDYARHNLRNVLLTTHLSDGGFKPLYGQTPQYTYGSTVYNKGATVWHSLRGYMGYELFYSS
;
A
#
# COMPACT_ATOMS: atom_id res chain seq x y z
N LYS A 1 25.08 2.45 42.30
CA LYS A 1 23.70 1.91 42.34
C LYS A 1 22.83 2.42 41.19
N THR A 2 23.00 3.68 40.73
CA THR A 2 22.18 4.28 39.65
C THR A 2 22.56 3.77 38.26
N LYS A 3 23.83 3.45 37.99
CA LYS A 3 24.27 2.91 36.68
C LYS A 3 23.81 1.47 36.44
N THR A 4 23.73 0.66 37.50
CA THR A 4 23.26 -0.73 37.42
C THR A 4 21.75 -0.80 37.18
N LEU A 5 20.98 0.16 37.70
CA LEU A 5 19.54 0.25 37.48
C LEU A 5 19.19 0.65 36.04
N LEU A 6 19.95 1.59 35.45
CA LEU A 6 19.79 1.99 34.03
C LEU A 6 20.14 0.85 33.07
N LEU A 7 21.14 0.04 33.40
CA LEU A 7 21.51 -1.13 32.57
C LEU A 7 20.44 -2.24 32.63
N LEU A 8 19.83 -2.47 33.79
CA LEU A 8 18.74 -3.42 33.98
C LEU A 8 17.46 -2.96 33.24
N ILE A 9 17.15 -1.66 33.26
CA ILE A 9 16.00 -1.10 32.55
C ILE A 9 16.22 -1.21 31.01
N SER A 10 17.44 -0.94 30.53
CA SER A 10 17.76 -1.08 29.09
C SER A 10 17.76 -2.54 28.64
N LEU A 11 18.20 -3.48 29.47
CA LEU A 11 18.14 -4.92 29.17
C LEU A 11 16.70 -5.47 29.18
N LEU A 12 15.84 -4.97 30.09
CA LEU A 12 14.42 -5.33 30.11
C LEU A 12 13.66 -4.77 28.91
N PHE A 13 14.00 -3.56 28.44
CA PHE A 13 13.44 -2.97 27.23
C PHE A 13 13.92 -3.70 25.95
N CYS A 14 15.21 -4.01 25.86
CA CYS A 14 15.78 -4.74 24.73
C CYS A 14 15.25 -6.19 24.67
N GLY A 15 15.12 -6.86 25.82
CA GLY A 15 14.55 -8.22 25.90
C GLY A 15 13.06 -8.27 25.54
N ARG A 16 12.26 -7.23 25.84
CA ARG A 16 10.86 -7.16 25.43
C ARG A 16 10.69 -6.92 23.92
N ILE A 17 11.53 -6.06 23.32
CA ILE A 17 11.50 -5.83 21.86
C ILE A 17 11.89 -7.09 21.10
N ILE A 18 12.89 -7.84 21.58
CA ILE A 18 13.29 -9.12 20.97
C ILE A 18 12.22 -10.19 21.13
N ALA A 19 11.53 -10.24 22.29
CA ALA A 19 10.42 -11.18 22.50
C ALA A 19 9.20 -10.82 21.64
N GLN A 20 8.95 -9.54 21.41
CA GLN A 20 7.82 -9.05 20.62
C GLN A 20 8.01 -9.38 19.12
N ASN A 21 9.20 -9.16 18.58
CA ASN A 21 9.56 -9.56 17.21
C ASN A 21 9.54 -11.10 17.06
N GLY A 22 9.92 -11.85 18.07
CA GLY A 22 9.94 -13.31 18.04
C GLY A 22 8.56 -13.96 17.93
N ILE A 23 7.50 -13.36 18.49
CA ILE A 23 6.13 -13.87 18.40
C ILE A 23 5.56 -13.59 16.99
N ALA A 24 5.75 -12.38 16.48
CA ALA A 24 5.30 -12.01 15.14
C ALA A 24 5.96 -12.86 14.04
N ASP A 25 7.22 -13.26 14.19
CA ASP A 25 7.94 -14.12 13.24
C ASP A 25 7.61 -15.62 13.37
N SER A 26 6.68 -15.97 14.22
CA SER A 26 6.27 -17.37 14.43
C SER A 26 5.07 -17.79 13.58
N ILE A 27 4.49 -16.89 12.83
CA ILE A 27 3.33 -17.11 11.97
C ILE A 27 3.60 -16.62 10.54
N ASP A 28 2.88 -17.19 9.59
CA ASP A 28 2.80 -16.82 8.18
C ASP A 28 1.33 -16.59 7.85
N ALA A 29 0.93 -15.36 7.57
CA ALA A 29 -0.45 -15.05 7.22
C ALA A 29 -0.76 -15.53 5.81
N LEU A 30 -1.79 -16.38 5.66
CA LEU A 30 -2.19 -16.97 4.39
C LEU A 30 -3.35 -16.23 3.75
N HIS A 31 -4.31 -15.78 4.57
CA HIS A 31 -5.52 -15.13 4.10
C HIS A 31 -6.12 -14.20 5.15
N TYR A 32 -6.62 -13.06 4.70
CA TYR A 32 -7.41 -12.11 5.49
C TYR A 32 -8.84 -12.06 4.95
N ASP A 33 -9.82 -12.33 5.80
CA ASP A 33 -11.23 -12.11 5.52
C ASP A 33 -11.72 -10.91 6.35
N LEU A 34 -11.94 -9.78 5.69
CA LEU A 34 -12.34 -8.52 6.30
C LEU A 34 -13.82 -8.25 6.03
N GLN A 35 -14.65 -8.27 7.08
CA GLN A 35 -16.07 -7.94 7.01
C GLN A 35 -16.30 -6.66 7.82
N LEU A 36 -16.29 -5.51 7.15
CA LEU A 36 -16.22 -4.22 7.81
C LEU A 36 -17.37 -3.30 7.37
N ASP A 37 -17.95 -2.65 8.34
CA ASP A 37 -18.78 -1.46 8.16
C ASP A 37 -17.87 -0.23 8.27
N ILE A 38 -17.82 0.58 7.21
CA ILE A 38 -16.98 1.77 7.17
C ILE A 38 -17.88 3.01 7.10
N GLY A 39 -18.19 3.56 8.27
CA GLY A 39 -18.92 4.81 8.43
C GLY A 39 -20.43 4.74 8.14
N ASN A 40 -21.01 3.54 8.07
CA ASN A 40 -22.44 3.36 7.90
C ASN A 40 -23.17 3.36 9.27
N LEU A 41 -22.82 2.42 10.16
CA LEU A 41 -23.46 2.35 11.49
C LEU A 41 -22.95 3.45 12.43
N HIS A 42 -21.66 3.77 12.34
CA HIS A 42 -21.01 4.77 13.17
C HIS A 42 -20.20 5.72 12.30
N ASN A 43 -20.61 6.97 12.26
CA ASN A 43 -19.91 7.97 11.46
C ASN A 43 -18.44 8.08 11.87
N ARG A 44 -17.53 8.09 10.88
CA ARG A 44 -16.07 8.14 11.09
C ARG A 44 -15.52 6.99 11.95
N GLN A 45 -16.07 5.80 11.77
CA GLN A 45 -15.61 4.60 12.45
C GLN A 45 -15.64 3.40 11.51
N ILE A 46 -14.69 2.49 11.72
CA ILE A 46 -14.71 1.12 11.20
C ILE A 46 -15.27 0.23 12.30
N SER A 47 -16.14 -0.69 11.96
CA SER A 47 -16.61 -1.74 12.88
C SER A 47 -16.81 -3.06 12.11
N GLY A 48 -16.59 -4.18 12.76
CA GLY A 48 -16.78 -5.49 12.15
C GLY A 48 -15.75 -6.51 12.60
N SER A 49 -15.35 -7.38 11.69
CA SER A 49 -14.39 -8.46 11.99
C SER A 49 -13.29 -8.57 10.94
N ALA A 50 -12.13 -9.02 11.41
CA ALA A 50 -11.04 -9.48 10.59
C ALA A 50 -10.67 -10.91 11.00
N ALA A 51 -10.85 -11.87 10.11
CA ALA A 51 -10.40 -13.23 10.29
C ALA A 51 -9.07 -13.42 9.56
N VAL A 52 -8.03 -13.80 10.29
CA VAL A 52 -6.68 -14.02 9.79
C VAL A 52 -6.37 -15.49 9.86
N THR A 53 -6.33 -16.15 8.70
CA THR A 53 -5.86 -17.53 8.59
C THR A 53 -4.36 -17.52 8.47
N MET A 54 -3.68 -18.24 9.37
CA MET A 54 -2.23 -18.22 9.46
C MET A 54 -1.68 -19.63 9.67
N ARG A 55 -0.48 -19.88 9.18
CA ARG A 55 0.31 -21.08 9.43
C ARG A 55 1.30 -20.81 10.55
N ILE A 56 1.46 -21.74 11.47
CA ILE A 56 2.42 -21.68 12.56
C ILE A 56 3.79 -22.14 12.05
N LEU A 57 4.79 -21.26 12.12
CA LEU A 57 6.16 -21.52 11.67
C LEU A 57 7.07 -22.04 12.78
N ARG A 58 6.74 -21.74 14.05
CA ARG A 58 7.42 -22.19 15.26
C ARG A 58 6.39 -22.51 16.32
N HIS A 59 6.72 -23.39 17.24
CA HIS A 59 5.84 -23.64 18.39
C HIS A 59 5.55 -22.33 19.13
N VAL A 60 4.27 -22.07 19.42
CA VAL A 60 3.80 -20.87 20.10
C VAL A 60 2.85 -21.21 21.25
N ASP A 61 2.93 -20.44 22.32
CA ASP A 61 1.97 -20.45 23.44
C ASP A 61 0.95 -19.31 23.31
N SER A 62 1.14 -18.43 22.33
CA SER A 62 0.25 -17.30 22.03
C SER A 62 0.32 -16.90 20.56
N LEU A 63 -0.81 -16.44 20.01
CA LEU A 63 -0.88 -15.75 18.72
C LEU A 63 -0.86 -14.25 18.93
N ALA A 64 -0.25 -13.53 17.99
CA ALA A 64 -0.15 -12.08 18.05
C ALA A 64 -0.41 -11.42 16.69
N LEU A 65 -1.16 -10.32 16.70
CA LEU A 65 -1.38 -9.43 15.56
C LEU A 65 -1.14 -7.98 15.97
N GLU A 66 -0.67 -7.18 15.03
CA GLU A 66 -0.51 -5.75 15.23
C GLU A 66 -1.81 -5.01 14.89
N LEU A 67 -2.17 -4.04 15.72
CA LEU A 67 -3.34 -3.16 15.49
C LEU A 67 -3.12 -1.84 16.23
N CYS A 68 -3.29 -0.72 15.55
CA CYS A 68 -3.30 0.60 16.17
C CYS A 68 -4.51 0.78 17.09
N PRO A 69 -4.48 1.70 18.08
CA PRO A 69 -5.47 1.82 19.13
C PRO A 69 -6.91 1.65 18.65
N SER A 70 -7.61 0.70 19.26
CA SER A 70 -8.96 0.23 18.88
C SER A 70 -9.70 -0.28 20.12
N THR A 71 -11.00 -0.46 20.01
CA THR A 71 -11.79 -1.24 20.96
C THR A 71 -11.92 -2.65 20.42
N ILE A 72 -11.46 -3.64 21.17
CA ILE A 72 -11.63 -5.06 20.84
C ILE A 72 -12.88 -5.58 21.56
N ASP A 73 -13.82 -6.10 20.81
CA ASP A 73 -15.07 -6.63 21.38
C ASP A 73 -14.91 -8.11 21.77
N SER A 74 -14.26 -8.91 20.90
CA SER A 74 -13.95 -10.32 21.18
C SER A 74 -12.88 -10.84 20.23
N VAL A 75 -12.25 -11.97 20.65
CA VAL A 75 -11.30 -12.71 19.82
C VAL A 75 -11.72 -14.18 19.83
N LEU A 76 -11.75 -14.78 18.64
CA LEU A 76 -11.98 -16.22 18.47
C LEU A 76 -10.73 -16.84 17.82
N VAL A 77 -10.42 -18.07 18.19
CA VAL A 77 -9.48 -18.93 17.47
C VAL A 77 -10.23 -20.19 17.04
N ASP A 78 -10.26 -20.45 15.73
CA ASP A 78 -11.04 -21.53 15.11
C ASP A 78 -12.51 -21.56 15.56
N GLY A 79 -13.12 -20.38 15.69
CA GLY A 79 -14.50 -20.18 16.11
C GLY A 79 -14.76 -20.26 17.62
N ILE A 80 -13.73 -20.54 18.43
CA ILE A 80 -13.84 -20.63 19.90
C ILE A 80 -13.37 -19.32 20.51
N SER A 81 -14.19 -18.73 21.39
CA SER A 81 -13.85 -17.52 22.12
C SER A 81 -12.67 -17.76 23.07
N VAL A 82 -11.66 -16.92 23.01
CA VAL A 82 -10.45 -17.02 23.81
C VAL A 82 -10.16 -15.71 24.55
N PRO A 83 -9.51 -15.78 25.73
CA PRO A 83 -8.99 -14.59 26.39
C PRO A 83 -7.91 -13.92 25.55
N PHE A 84 -7.89 -12.61 25.59
CA PHE A 84 -6.89 -11.80 24.89
C PHE A 84 -6.33 -10.71 25.79
N ASN A 85 -5.13 -10.24 25.42
CA ASN A 85 -4.53 -9.02 25.96
C ASN A 85 -4.27 -8.06 24.80
N TYR A 86 -4.57 -6.78 25.00
CA TYR A 86 -4.32 -5.77 23.98
C TYR A 86 -3.52 -4.61 24.55
N ASP A 87 -2.24 -4.57 24.19
CA ASP A 87 -1.32 -3.51 24.51
C ASP A 87 -1.43 -2.41 23.43
N GLN A 88 -2.23 -1.39 23.71
CA GLN A 88 -2.45 -0.27 22.79
C GLN A 88 -1.18 0.58 22.57
N GLN A 89 -0.31 0.68 23.58
CA GLN A 89 0.92 1.45 23.46
C GLN A 89 1.91 0.79 22.49
N HIS A 90 2.00 -0.54 22.53
CA HIS A 90 2.85 -1.31 21.60
C HIS A 90 2.09 -1.81 20.38
N ARG A 91 0.78 -1.49 20.27
CA ARG A 91 -0.08 -1.88 19.16
C ARG A 91 -0.14 -3.40 18.93
N LEU A 92 -0.14 -4.16 20.01
CA LEU A 92 -0.05 -5.61 19.98
C LEU A 92 -1.27 -6.26 20.64
N LEU A 93 -2.02 -7.02 19.85
CA LEU A 93 -3.09 -7.89 20.30
C LEU A 93 -2.54 -9.31 20.42
N THR A 94 -2.66 -9.92 21.61
CA THR A 94 -2.20 -11.28 21.86
C THR A 94 -3.32 -12.13 22.45
N THR A 95 -3.34 -13.41 22.12
CA THR A 95 -4.26 -14.39 22.72
C THR A 95 -3.50 -15.64 23.13
N HIS A 96 -3.89 -16.25 24.27
CA HIS A 96 -3.34 -17.53 24.69
C HIS A 96 -3.86 -18.64 23.77
N PHE A 97 -2.94 -19.24 23.07
CA PHE A 97 -3.23 -20.35 22.15
C PHE A 97 -1.95 -21.16 21.93
N GLY A 98 -1.96 -22.44 22.28
CA GLY A 98 -0.84 -23.36 22.01
C GLY A 98 -0.97 -23.94 20.60
N GLY A 99 0.05 -23.74 19.78
CA GLY A 99 0.09 -24.25 18.39
C GLY A 99 1.43 -24.88 18.04
N SER A 100 1.39 -25.90 17.22
CA SER A 100 2.55 -26.65 16.73
C SER A 100 2.95 -26.20 15.33
N VAL A 101 4.21 -26.41 14.99
CA VAL A 101 4.73 -26.11 13.63
C VAL A 101 3.92 -26.84 12.57
N GLY A 102 3.46 -26.10 11.57
CA GLY A 102 2.66 -26.61 10.46
C GLY A 102 1.15 -26.51 10.67
N ASP A 103 0.69 -26.25 11.90
CA ASP A 103 -0.74 -26.03 12.15
C ASP A 103 -1.22 -24.78 11.37
N THR A 104 -2.44 -24.87 10.87
CA THR A 104 -3.15 -23.74 10.28
C THR A 104 -4.32 -23.39 11.17
N VAL A 105 -4.38 -22.14 11.60
CA VAL A 105 -5.40 -21.62 12.52
C VAL A 105 -5.99 -20.31 12.00
N THR A 106 -7.22 -20.01 12.39
CA THR A 106 -7.89 -18.76 12.05
C THR A 106 -8.18 -17.95 13.31
N MET A 107 -7.54 -16.78 13.44
CA MET A 107 -7.83 -15.82 14.51
C MET A 107 -8.79 -14.77 13.99
N THR A 108 -10.00 -14.70 14.56
CA THR A 108 -11.01 -13.70 14.21
C THR A 108 -11.10 -12.66 15.31
N VAL A 109 -10.93 -11.39 14.94
CA VAL A 109 -10.98 -10.25 15.84
C VAL A 109 -12.20 -9.41 15.50
N PHE A 110 -13.12 -9.23 16.45
CA PHE A 110 -14.22 -8.28 16.35
C PHE A 110 -13.78 -6.98 17.02
N TYR A 111 -13.89 -5.87 16.29
CA TYR A 111 -13.34 -4.61 16.76
C TYR A 111 -14.07 -3.39 16.22
N ARG A 112 -13.84 -2.27 16.91
CA ARG A 112 -14.27 -0.94 16.48
C ARG A 112 -13.11 0.04 16.55
N LYS A 113 -13.01 0.89 15.55
CA LYS A 113 -11.88 1.79 15.39
C LYS A 113 -12.29 3.11 14.73
N GLY A 114 -11.94 4.21 15.39
CA GLY A 114 -12.02 5.54 14.80
C GLY A 114 -10.86 5.83 13.83
N GLN A 115 -10.78 7.09 13.42
CA GLN A 115 -9.66 7.55 12.59
C GLN A 115 -8.33 7.26 13.27
N HIS A 116 -7.39 6.78 12.48
CA HIS A 116 -6.01 6.65 12.90
C HIS A 116 -5.09 7.14 11.78
N VAL A 117 -4.49 8.30 12.01
CA VAL A 117 -3.54 8.93 11.11
C VAL A 117 -2.17 8.83 11.76
N MET A 118 -1.19 8.44 10.97
CA MET A 118 0.20 8.29 11.42
C MET A 118 0.85 9.66 11.69
N PRO A 119 2.00 9.71 12.40
CA PRO A 119 2.68 10.98 12.69
C PRO A 119 2.86 11.86 11.45
N GLN A 120 2.74 13.18 11.64
CA GLN A 120 2.81 14.20 10.59
C GLN A 120 1.76 14.04 9.48
N GLU A 121 0.64 13.40 9.81
CA GLU A 121 -0.54 13.26 8.94
C GLU A 121 -0.31 12.50 7.62
N TRP A 122 0.74 11.68 7.52
CA TRP A 122 0.94 10.82 6.36
C TRP A 122 0.88 9.33 6.72
N GLY A 123 -0.04 8.63 6.04
CA GLY A 123 -0.32 7.21 6.24
C GLY A 123 -1.40 6.95 7.29
N GLY A 124 -2.00 5.77 7.22
CA GLY A 124 -3.06 5.35 8.11
C GLY A 124 -4.44 5.33 7.45
N PHE A 125 -5.50 5.54 8.24
CA PHE A 125 -6.88 5.55 7.79
C PHE A 125 -7.56 6.90 8.08
N TYR A 126 -8.14 7.48 7.05
CA TYR A 126 -8.72 8.81 7.05
C TYR A 126 -10.24 8.76 6.92
N PHE A 127 -10.93 9.62 7.67
CA PHE A 127 -12.35 9.90 7.55
C PHE A 127 -12.53 11.39 7.20
N ASP A 128 -12.25 11.74 5.94
CA ASP A 128 -12.50 13.09 5.43
C ASP A 128 -14.00 13.26 5.09
N ASP A 129 -14.46 14.49 4.90
CA ASP A 129 -15.90 14.76 4.81
C ASP A 129 -16.63 14.01 3.70
N ASN A 130 -15.98 13.84 2.56
CA ASN A 130 -16.56 13.22 1.36
C ASN A 130 -15.91 11.90 0.94
N ILE A 131 -14.90 11.41 1.69
CA ILE A 131 -14.21 10.18 1.37
C ILE A 131 -13.54 9.57 2.61
N TYR A 132 -13.64 8.26 2.75
CA TYR A 132 -12.93 7.45 3.73
C TYR A 132 -11.96 6.52 2.99
N TYR A 133 -10.70 6.48 3.39
CA TYR A 133 -9.69 5.70 2.67
C TYR A 133 -8.46 5.45 3.54
N ASN A 134 -7.62 4.49 3.12
CA ASN A 134 -6.32 4.28 3.72
C ASN A 134 -5.18 4.73 2.79
N LEU A 135 -4.04 5.07 3.40
CA LEU A 135 -2.73 5.11 2.78
C LEU A 135 -1.83 4.16 3.56
N GLY A 136 -1.28 3.16 2.90
CA GLY A 136 -0.67 2.00 3.52
C GLY A 136 0.75 2.20 4.04
N ILE A 137 1.40 3.32 3.75
CA ILE A 137 2.74 3.69 4.22
C ILE A 137 2.65 4.82 5.25
N ALA A 138 3.43 4.69 6.32
CA ALA A 138 3.67 5.71 7.35
C ALA A 138 5.06 6.33 7.12
N ILE A 139 5.14 7.41 6.34
CA ILE A 139 6.41 8.00 5.89
C ILE A 139 7.32 8.39 7.07
N TYR A 140 6.75 8.90 8.16
CA TYR A 140 7.48 9.45 9.30
C TYR A 140 7.49 8.53 10.52
N GLU A 141 7.05 7.28 10.39
CA GLU A 141 7.07 6.28 11.46
C GLU A 141 7.92 5.07 11.03
N TYR A 142 8.43 4.32 12.01
CA TYR A 142 9.15 3.09 11.77
C TYR A 142 8.60 1.96 12.65
N PRO A 143 8.33 0.78 12.10
CA PRO A 143 8.33 0.43 10.67
C PRO A 143 7.27 1.19 9.88
N HIS A 144 7.53 1.41 8.59
CA HIS A 144 6.70 2.27 7.73
C HIS A 144 5.34 1.68 7.34
N ASN A 145 5.11 0.40 7.58
CA ASN A 145 3.85 -0.28 7.24
C ASN A 145 2.68 0.26 8.07
N ALA A 146 1.55 0.51 7.43
CA ALA A 146 0.35 1.07 8.03
C ALA A 146 -0.92 0.24 7.80
N GLY A 147 -0.80 -1.06 7.49
CA GLY A 147 -1.93 -1.99 7.48
C GLY A 147 -2.63 -2.07 8.85
N LYS A 148 -1.84 -2.16 9.92
CA LYS A 148 -2.30 -2.11 11.33
C LYS A 148 -3.10 -0.84 11.69
N ALA A 149 -3.07 0.18 10.84
CA ALA A 149 -3.84 1.39 11.06
C ALA A 149 -5.35 1.15 10.95
N TRP A 150 -5.80 0.11 10.25
CA TRP A 150 -7.23 -0.11 10.00
C TRP A 150 -7.73 -1.53 10.24
N PHE A 151 -6.88 -2.55 10.21
CA PHE A 151 -7.24 -3.93 10.58
C PHE A 151 -6.11 -4.65 11.32
N PRO A 152 -6.43 -5.66 12.17
CA PRO A 152 -5.42 -6.47 12.83
C PRO A 152 -4.68 -7.33 11.82
N CYS A 153 -3.35 -7.26 11.83
CA CYS A 153 -2.54 -7.94 10.84
C CYS A 153 -1.11 -8.24 11.32
N ARG A 154 -0.40 -9.02 10.52
CA ARG A 154 1.05 -9.10 10.56
C ARG A 154 1.60 -8.03 9.60
N ASP A 155 2.06 -6.90 10.15
CA ASP A 155 2.31 -5.69 9.36
C ASP A 155 3.79 -5.53 9.03
N ASN A 156 4.25 -6.23 7.99
CA ASN A 156 5.62 -6.12 7.49
C ASN A 156 5.67 -6.19 5.95
N PHE A 157 6.85 -6.04 5.35
CA PHE A 157 7.02 -6.06 3.89
C PHE A 157 7.07 -7.48 3.30
N THR A 158 7.38 -8.50 4.09
CA THR A 158 7.70 -9.83 3.59
C THR A 158 6.56 -10.83 3.69
N ASP A 159 5.64 -10.61 4.61
CA ASP A 159 4.45 -11.44 4.77
C ASP A 159 3.42 -11.05 3.70
N LYS A 160 3.06 -12.00 2.84
CA LYS A 160 2.14 -11.79 1.71
C LYS A 160 0.98 -12.77 1.82
N ALA A 161 -0.23 -12.26 1.87
CA ALA A 161 -1.45 -13.04 1.97
C ALA A 161 -2.45 -12.68 0.88
N THR A 162 -3.48 -13.49 0.71
CA THR A 162 -4.67 -13.17 -0.09
C THR A 162 -5.73 -12.48 0.75
N TYR A 163 -6.70 -11.81 0.11
CA TYR A 163 -7.72 -11.04 0.82
C TYR A 163 -9.11 -11.25 0.25
N SER A 164 -10.09 -11.40 1.13
CA SER A 164 -11.52 -11.23 0.88
C SER A 164 -12.00 -9.99 1.65
N LEU A 165 -12.60 -9.02 0.97
CA LEU A 165 -13.08 -7.79 1.58
C LEU A 165 -14.58 -7.67 1.33
N ARG A 166 -15.37 -7.58 2.39
CA ARG A 166 -16.80 -7.25 2.35
C ARG A 166 -17.00 -5.94 3.10
N ILE A 167 -17.19 -4.87 2.35
CA ILE A 167 -17.24 -3.53 2.89
C ILE A 167 -18.64 -2.96 2.75
N THR A 168 -19.25 -2.63 3.88
CA THR A 168 -20.56 -1.96 3.96
C THR A 168 -20.34 -0.46 4.08
N ALA A 169 -21.07 0.30 3.26
CA ALA A 169 -21.03 1.75 3.19
C ALA A 169 -22.41 2.36 3.44
N LYS A 170 -22.45 3.60 3.91
CA LYS A 170 -23.68 4.37 4.13
C LYS A 170 -24.43 4.62 2.82
N PRO A 171 -25.73 4.93 2.88
CA PRO A 171 -26.57 5.21 1.71
C PRO A 171 -25.94 6.21 0.74
N GLY A 172 -25.95 5.89 -0.56
CA GLY A 172 -25.36 6.71 -1.62
C GLY A 172 -23.84 6.64 -1.72
N TRP A 173 -23.17 5.90 -0.85
CA TRP A 173 -21.73 5.64 -0.91
C TRP A 173 -21.43 4.20 -1.32
N ARG A 174 -20.25 3.98 -1.87
CA ARG A 174 -19.77 2.64 -2.21
C ARG A 174 -18.28 2.47 -1.93
N ALA A 175 -17.87 1.25 -1.69
CA ALA A 175 -16.46 0.93 -1.51
C ALA A 175 -15.85 0.44 -2.83
N ILE A 176 -14.62 0.89 -3.09
CA ILE A 176 -13.73 0.33 -4.11
C ILE A 176 -12.48 -0.15 -3.38
N CYS A 177 -12.13 -1.43 -3.57
CA CYS A 177 -11.04 -2.07 -2.84
C CYS A 177 -10.00 -2.66 -3.80
N SER A 178 -8.87 -3.08 -3.25
CA SER A 178 -7.88 -3.90 -3.96
C SER A 178 -8.50 -5.20 -4.50
N GLY A 179 -7.98 -5.68 -5.63
CA GLY A 179 -8.43 -6.91 -6.29
C GLY A 179 -9.63 -6.69 -7.22
N VAL A 180 -10.43 -7.73 -7.42
CA VAL A 180 -11.60 -7.74 -8.31
C VAL A 180 -12.90 -7.76 -7.52
N LYS A 181 -13.91 -7.04 -8.02
CA LYS A 181 -15.26 -7.04 -7.44
C LYS A 181 -15.92 -8.39 -7.70
N THR A 182 -16.36 -9.06 -6.65
CA THR A 182 -16.99 -10.38 -6.73
C THR A 182 -18.48 -10.34 -6.43
N GLY A 183 -18.98 -9.26 -5.85
CA GLY A 183 -20.41 -9.13 -5.56
C GLY A 183 -20.79 -7.74 -5.03
N GLU A 184 -22.09 -7.52 -5.02
CA GLU A 184 -22.70 -6.32 -4.46
C GLU A 184 -24.08 -6.69 -3.93
N VAL A 185 -24.43 -6.21 -2.73
CA VAL A 185 -25.73 -6.38 -2.11
C VAL A 185 -26.21 -5.04 -1.60
N GLU A 186 -27.34 -4.58 -2.11
CA GLU A 186 -28.04 -3.42 -1.59
C GLU A 186 -29.07 -3.87 -0.56
N TYR A 187 -28.92 -3.35 0.66
CA TYR A 187 -29.87 -3.57 1.74
C TYR A 187 -30.98 -2.52 1.74
N ALA A 188 -31.93 -2.66 2.66
CA ALA A 188 -32.93 -1.63 2.89
C ALA A 188 -32.25 -0.26 3.16
N ASP A 189 -32.93 0.81 2.82
CA ASP A 189 -32.47 2.19 3.02
C ASP A 189 -31.23 2.61 2.17
N GLY A 190 -30.89 1.84 1.13
CA GLY A 190 -29.80 2.18 0.21
C GLY A 190 -28.39 1.93 0.76
N ILE A 191 -28.29 1.17 1.85
CA ILE A 191 -27.00 0.68 2.38
C ILE A 191 -26.41 -0.32 1.40
N LEU A 192 -25.15 -0.13 1.04
CA LEU A 192 -24.49 -0.95 0.02
C LEU A 192 -23.31 -1.74 0.62
N MET A 193 -23.32 -3.06 0.47
CA MET A 193 -22.15 -3.92 0.72
C MET A 193 -21.55 -4.33 -0.61
N THR A 194 -20.24 -4.11 -0.76
CA THR A 194 -19.46 -4.61 -1.91
C THR A 194 -18.47 -5.66 -1.47
N ALA A 195 -18.34 -6.71 -2.27
CA ALA A 195 -17.40 -7.80 -2.05
C ALA A 195 -16.29 -7.77 -3.09
N TRP A 196 -15.04 -7.94 -2.63
CA TRP A 196 -13.83 -7.90 -3.44
C TRP A 196 -12.88 -9.02 -3.04
N ASN A 197 -12.16 -9.60 -3.99
CA ASN A 197 -11.12 -10.58 -3.74
C ASN A 197 -9.78 -10.14 -4.35
N LEU A 198 -8.73 -10.19 -3.57
CA LEU A 198 -7.35 -10.05 -4.01
C LEU A 198 -6.68 -11.41 -3.87
N ASN A 199 -6.58 -12.14 -4.99
CA ASN A 199 -6.09 -13.53 -5.04
C ASN A 199 -4.55 -13.62 -5.15
N HIS A 200 -3.89 -12.52 -5.47
CA HIS A 200 -2.44 -12.44 -5.52
C HIS A 200 -1.88 -12.14 -4.13
N PRO A 201 -0.96 -12.97 -3.60
CA PRO A 201 -0.36 -12.72 -2.29
C PRO A 201 0.29 -11.33 -2.23
N THR A 202 -0.17 -10.51 -1.29
CA THR A 202 0.14 -9.09 -1.20
C THR A 202 0.42 -8.71 0.26
N PRO A 203 1.44 -7.87 0.56
CA PRO A 203 1.66 -7.36 1.90
C PRO A 203 0.51 -6.44 2.33
N THR A 204 0.28 -6.35 3.63
CA THR A 204 -0.82 -5.60 4.25
C THR A 204 -0.89 -4.13 3.85
N TYR A 205 0.26 -3.47 3.70
CA TYR A 205 0.36 -2.06 3.36
C TYR A 205 -0.08 -1.73 1.92
N LEU A 206 -0.10 -2.72 1.03
CA LEU A 206 -0.52 -2.58 -0.36
C LEU A 206 -2.01 -2.87 -0.59
N VAL A 207 -2.75 -3.17 0.46
CA VAL A 207 -4.20 -3.38 0.37
C VAL A 207 -4.93 -2.06 0.57
N GLY A 208 -5.66 -1.63 -0.45
CA GLY A 208 -6.38 -0.36 -0.47
C GLY A 208 -7.89 -0.54 -0.33
N VAL A 209 -8.50 0.38 0.41
CA VAL A 209 -9.94 0.61 0.45
C VAL A 209 -10.24 2.10 0.38
N ALA A 210 -11.22 2.46 -0.44
CA ALA A 210 -11.78 3.80 -0.46
C ALA A 210 -13.30 3.72 -0.51
N VAL A 211 -13.96 4.55 0.30
CA VAL A 211 -15.43 4.59 0.44
C VAL A 211 -15.90 6.03 0.26
N ALA A 212 -16.72 6.28 -0.75
CA ALA A 212 -17.20 7.61 -1.10
C ALA A 212 -18.46 7.54 -1.98
N PRO A 213 -19.13 8.69 -2.24
CA PRO A 213 -20.14 8.77 -3.29
C PRO A 213 -19.48 8.86 -4.67
N PHE A 214 -18.74 7.82 -5.05
CA PHE A 214 -17.96 7.79 -6.27
C PHE A 214 -18.80 7.87 -7.54
N HIS A 215 -18.36 8.71 -8.46
CA HIS A 215 -18.58 8.49 -9.89
C HIS A 215 -17.60 7.41 -10.34
N ILE A 216 -18.07 6.47 -11.16
CA ILE A 216 -17.25 5.35 -11.62
C ILE A 216 -17.17 5.37 -13.13
N ILE A 217 -15.96 5.23 -13.67
CA ILE A 217 -15.70 4.91 -15.07
C ILE A 217 -15.19 3.47 -15.10
N GLU A 218 -15.87 2.61 -15.86
CA GLU A 218 -15.40 1.27 -16.19
C GLU A 218 -14.94 1.24 -17.63
N ARG A 219 -13.75 0.72 -17.87
CA ARG A 219 -13.12 0.61 -19.20
C ARG A 219 -12.32 -0.68 -19.27
N VAL A 220 -11.66 -0.86 -20.39
CA VAL A 220 -10.75 -1.96 -20.64
C VAL A 220 -9.51 -1.39 -21.31
N TYR A 221 -8.34 -1.83 -20.84
CA TYR A 221 -7.07 -1.61 -21.53
C TYR A 221 -6.64 -2.90 -22.22
N GLU A 222 -6.19 -2.79 -23.45
CA GLU A 222 -5.70 -3.90 -24.23
C GLU A 222 -4.19 -3.78 -24.40
N SER A 223 -3.50 -4.91 -24.31
CA SER A 223 -2.09 -5.04 -24.61
C SER A 223 -1.84 -6.33 -25.40
N GLU A 224 -0.61 -6.58 -25.81
CA GLU A 224 -0.26 -7.85 -26.47
C GLU A 224 -0.28 -9.05 -25.53
N TYR A 225 -0.25 -8.83 -24.21
CA TYR A 225 -0.26 -9.90 -23.20
C TYR A 225 -1.65 -10.24 -22.70
N ALA A 226 -2.52 -9.26 -22.51
CA ALA A 226 -3.85 -9.47 -21.94
C ALA A 226 -4.76 -8.26 -22.13
N THR A 227 -6.01 -8.46 -21.73
CA THR A 227 -7.04 -7.43 -21.62
C THR A 227 -7.33 -7.19 -20.14
N TYR A 228 -7.19 -5.94 -19.69
CA TYR A 228 -7.31 -5.56 -18.30
C TYR A 228 -8.56 -4.72 -18.05
N PRO A 229 -9.53 -5.22 -17.26
CA PRO A 229 -10.61 -4.38 -16.75
C PRO A 229 -10.05 -3.20 -15.97
N ALA A 230 -10.67 -2.03 -16.10
CA ALA A 230 -10.27 -0.82 -15.38
C ALA A 230 -11.44 -0.20 -14.64
N ILE A 231 -11.21 0.21 -13.40
CA ILE A 231 -12.17 0.93 -12.56
C ILE A 231 -11.53 2.21 -12.06
N LEU A 232 -12.12 3.34 -12.40
CA LEU A 232 -11.72 4.67 -11.94
C LEU A 232 -12.83 5.23 -11.04
N GLY A 233 -12.55 5.38 -9.75
CA GLY A 233 -13.47 5.98 -8.78
C GLY A 233 -13.04 7.39 -8.44
N PHE A 234 -13.92 8.39 -8.62
CA PHE A 234 -13.58 9.79 -8.38
C PHE A 234 -14.75 10.60 -7.85
N ILE A 235 -14.45 11.72 -7.22
CA ILE A 235 -15.41 12.70 -6.72
C ILE A 235 -15.01 14.10 -7.21
N GLY A 236 -15.99 14.95 -7.48
CA GLY A 236 -15.76 16.37 -7.77
C GLY A 236 -15.16 16.69 -9.15
N HIS A 237 -15.16 15.73 -10.09
CA HIS A 237 -14.61 15.91 -11.43
C HIS A 237 -15.62 15.54 -12.51
N ASP A 238 -15.43 16.09 -13.72
CA ASP A 238 -16.14 15.69 -14.92
C ASP A 238 -15.57 14.39 -15.50
N SER A 239 -16.42 13.43 -15.80
CA SER A 239 -16.03 12.11 -16.28
C SER A 239 -15.21 12.14 -17.58
N THR A 240 -15.50 13.08 -18.48
CA THR A 240 -14.76 13.23 -19.75
C THR A 240 -13.33 13.68 -19.49
N ASN A 241 -13.14 14.62 -18.58
CA ASN A 241 -11.80 15.12 -18.22
C ASN A 241 -11.00 14.06 -17.47
N VAL A 242 -11.64 13.29 -16.57
CA VAL A 242 -10.99 12.15 -15.92
C VAL A 242 -10.55 11.13 -16.97
N TRP A 243 -11.46 10.74 -17.87
CA TRP A 243 -11.09 9.76 -18.90
C TRP A 243 -9.95 10.21 -19.81
N ARG A 244 -9.87 11.48 -20.18
CA ARG A 244 -8.75 12.02 -20.96
C ARG A 244 -7.40 11.81 -20.27
N THR A 245 -7.34 11.92 -18.95
CA THR A 245 -6.11 11.65 -18.20
C THR A 245 -5.75 10.16 -18.27
N TYR A 246 -6.71 9.29 -18.02
CA TYR A 246 -6.47 7.85 -17.94
C TYR A 246 -6.39 7.15 -19.31
N GLU A 247 -6.82 7.80 -20.38
CA GLU A 247 -6.64 7.30 -21.75
C GLU A 247 -5.15 7.13 -22.10
N HIS A 248 -4.26 7.92 -21.49
CA HIS A 248 -2.82 7.77 -21.64
C HIS A 248 -2.29 6.40 -21.18
N MET A 249 -2.99 5.73 -20.26
CA MET A 249 -2.63 4.39 -19.81
C MET A 249 -2.64 3.36 -20.95
N SER A 250 -3.40 3.58 -22.01
CA SER A 250 -3.38 2.75 -23.24
C SER A 250 -2.02 2.73 -23.94
N LYS A 251 -1.15 3.72 -23.66
CA LYS A 251 0.24 3.80 -24.15
C LYS A 251 1.23 3.34 -23.10
N VAL A 252 0.97 3.68 -21.83
CA VAL A 252 1.88 3.38 -20.70
C VAL A 252 1.90 1.88 -20.42
N ILE A 253 0.74 1.21 -20.37
CA ILE A 253 0.66 -0.23 -20.06
C ILE A 253 1.47 -1.06 -21.06
N PRO A 254 1.26 -0.97 -22.38
CA PRO A 254 2.05 -1.75 -23.35
C PRO A 254 3.54 -1.42 -23.30
N MET A 255 3.91 -0.15 -23.01
CA MET A 255 5.31 0.22 -22.88
C MET A 255 5.96 -0.44 -21.66
N PHE A 256 5.31 -0.40 -20.49
CA PHE A 256 5.84 -1.02 -19.28
C PHE A 256 5.92 -2.54 -19.41
N GLU A 257 4.93 -3.15 -20.04
CA GLU A 257 4.96 -4.61 -20.28
C GLU A 257 6.07 -5.04 -21.22
N ARG A 258 6.40 -4.26 -22.24
CA ARG A 258 7.56 -4.52 -23.10
C ARG A 258 8.88 -4.36 -22.34
N CYS A 259 8.94 -3.41 -21.39
CA CYS A 259 10.14 -3.14 -20.61
C CYS A 259 10.35 -4.11 -19.44
N PHE A 260 9.27 -4.48 -18.75
CA PHE A 260 9.35 -5.15 -17.45
C PHE A 260 8.58 -6.47 -17.39
N GLY A 261 8.00 -6.92 -18.51
CA GLY A 261 7.16 -8.11 -18.59
C GLY A 261 5.69 -7.83 -18.24
N PRO A 262 4.81 -8.84 -18.41
CA PRO A 262 3.36 -8.65 -18.35
C PRO A 262 2.88 -8.14 -16.99
N TYR A 263 1.91 -7.25 -17.00
CA TYR A 263 1.17 -6.82 -15.80
C TYR A 263 0.49 -8.03 -15.15
N ARG A 264 0.70 -8.24 -13.87
CA ARG A 264 0.34 -9.48 -13.16
C ARG A 264 -0.97 -9.42 -12.39
N TRP A 265 -1.60 -8.27 -12.32
CA TRP A 265 -2.79 -8.05 -11.52
C TRP A 265 -4.05 -8.13 -12.37
N ASP A 266 -5.17 -8.54 -11.76
CA ASP A 266 -6.41 -8.83 -12.49
C ASP A 266 -7.15 -7.59 -12.99
N ARG A 267 -6.76 -6.39 -12.54
CA ARG A 267 -7.45 -5.13 -12.85
C ARG A 267 -6.53 -3.92 -12.70
N VAL A 268 -6.72 -2.91 -13.51
CA VAL A 268 -6.18 -1.56 -13.31
C VAL A 268 -7.20 -0.75 -12.51
N GLY A 269 -6.80 -0.12 -11.43
CA GLY A 269 -7.70 0.66 -10.60
C GLY A 269 -7.09 1.90 -10.00
N TYR A 270 -7.86 2.99 -10.03
CA TYR A 270 -7.51 4.25 -9.39
C TYR A 270 -8.71 4.80 -8.63
N VAL A 271 -8.47 5.33 -7.44
CA VAL A 271 -9.47 6.04 -6.64
C VAL A 271 -8.93 7.39 -6.20
N SER A 272 -9.75 8.42 -6.30
CA SER A 272 -9.35 9.75 -5.83
C SER A 272 -9.17 9.78 -4.31
N THR A 273 -8.16 10.48 -3.83
CA THR A 273 -7.85 10.70 -2.41
C THR A 273 -7.48 12.16 -2.17
N THR A 274 -7.56 12.62 -0.93
CA THR A 274 -7.34 14.04 -0.60
C THR A 274 -5.91 14.35 -0.16
N ARG A 275 -5.11 13.34 0.23
CA ARG A 275 -3.82 13.57 0.91
C ARG A 275 -2.59 13.08 0.18
N GLY A 276 -2.74 12.46 -0.98
CA GLY A 276 -1.62 11.97 -1.77
C GLY A 276 -1.93 10.67 -2.50
N SER A 277 -0.90 10.09 -3.08
CA SER A 277 -1.01 8.86 -3.87
C SER A 277 -0.35 7.69 -3.16
N MET A 278 -0.78 6.47 -3.49
CA MET A 278 -0.25 5.23 -2.91
C MET A 278 -0.54 4.06 -3.86
N GLU A 279 0.43 3.24 -4.08
CA GLU A 279 0.48 2.13 -5.03
C GLU A 279 -0.34 0.89 -4.64
N HIS A 280 -1.48 1.04 -3.96
CA HIS A 280 -2.31 -0.11 -3.59
C HIS A 280 -2.62 -1.01 -4.78
N VAL A 281 -2.48 -2.32 -4.59
CA VAL A 281 -2.67 -3.31 -5.67
C VAL A 281 -4.05 -3.21 -6.29
N ALA A 282 -4.10 -2.97 -7.59
CA ALA A 282 -5.33 -2.83 -8.39
C ALA A 282 -6.33 -1.76 -7.86
N ASN A 283 -5.90 -0.87 -6.95
CA ASN A 283 -6.72 0.19 -6.36
C ASN A 283 -5.87 1.38 -5.94
N ILE A 284 -5.05 1.87 -6.85
CA ILE A 284 -4.12 2.97 -6.64
C ILE A 284 -4.88 4.17 -6.05
N ALA A 285 -4.49 4.59 -4.84
CA ALA A 285 -4.91 5.87 -4.30
C ALA A 285 -4.24 6.98 -5.09
N PHE A 286 -5.02 7.94 -5.60
CA PHE A 286 -4.48 8.98 -6.46
C PHE A 286 -5.02 10.35 -6.07
N THR A 287 -4.12 11.33 -5.94
CA THR A 287 -4.51 12.65 -5.45
C THR A 287 -5.59 13.28 -6.32
N THR A 288 -6.66 13.77 -5.68
CA THR A 288 -7.83 14.36 -6.33
C THR A 288 -7.44 15.46 -7.33
N ASN A 289 -6.43 16.28 -7.01
CA ASN A 289 -6.00 17.38 -7.87
C ASN A 289 -5.45 16.92 -9.24
N CYS A 290 -5.00 15.67 -9.33
CA CYS A 290 -4.44 15.09 -10.55
C CYS A 290 -5.42 14.20 -11.32
N MET A 291 -6.59 13.85 -10.75
CA MET A 291 -7.55 12.91 -11.36
C MET A 291 -8.00 13.30 -12.78
N SER A 292 -8.05 14.59 -13.09
CA SER A 292 -8.48 15.10 -14.41
C SER A 292 -7.42 16.03 -15.05
N SER A 293 -6.16 15.92 -14.64
CA SER A 293 -5.09 16.78 -15.11
C SER A 293 -4.30 16.17 -16.26
N GLN A 294 -4.05 16.99 -17.28
CA GLN A 294 -3.18 16.64 -18.43
C GLN A 294 -1.76 17.18 -18.25
N GLN A 295 -1.46 17.77 -17.09
CA GLN A 295 -0.12 18.32 -16.83
C GLN A 295 0.89 17.21 -16.59
N GLU A 296 2.10 17.37 -17.11
CA GLU A 296 3.18 16.40 -17.02
C GLU A 296 3.44 15.88 -15.61
N PRO A 297 3.49 16.70 -14.54
CA PRO A 297 3.68 16.16 -13.18
C PRO A 297 2.57 15.21 -12.74
N CYS A 298 1.32 15.44 -13.13
CA CYS A 298 0.20 14.54 -12.80
C CYS A 298 0.25 13.23 -13.61
N LEU A 299 0.62 13.32 -14.90
CA LEU A 299 0.80 12.13 -15.75
C LEU A 299 2.01 11.30 -15.28
N ALA A 300 3.09 11.96 -14.88
CA ALA A 300 4.25 11.32 -14.28
C ALA A 300 3.86 10.57 -12.99
N THR A 301 3.18 11.25 -12.04
CA THR A 301 2.71 10.61 -10.81
C THR A 301 1.74 9.45 -11.08
N MET A 302 0.79 9.60 -12.03
CA MET A 302 -0.10 8.51 -12.43
C MET A 302 0.69 7.28 -12.87
N SER A 303 1.74 7.49 -13.66
CA SER A 303 2.58 6.41 -14.18
C SER A 303 3.54 5.86 -13.13
N HIS A 304 4.02 6.68 -12.20
CA HIS A 304 4.80 6.29 -11.03
C HIS A 304 4.04 5.27 -10.18
N GLU A 305 2.83 5.63 -9.76
CA GLU A 305 1.99 4.74 -8.95
C GLU A 305 1.68 3.42 -9.69
N PHE A 306 1.51 3.48 -11.00
CA PHE A 306 1.29 2.28 -11.80
C PHE A 306 2.56 1.42 -11.94
N ALA A 307 3.74 2.03 -12.05
CA ALA A 307 5.03 1.35 -12.16
C ALA A 307 5.35 0.50 -10.92
N HIS A 308 4.85 0.90 -9.76
CA HIS A 308 4.95 0.10 -8.56
C HIS A 308 4.33 -1.29 -8.71
N SER A 309 3.48 -1.53 -9.68
CA SER A 309 2.98 -2.88 -10.00
C SER A 309 4.11 -3.87 -10.24
N TRP A 310 5.26 -3.43 -10.74
CA TRP A 310 6.50 -4.20 -10.86
C TRP A 310 7.47 -3.93 -9.71
N PHE A 311 7.76 -2.65 -9.44
CA PHE A 311 8.72 -2.20 -8.43
C PHE A 311 8.00 -1.85 -7.13
N GLY A 312 7.91 -2.77 -6.19
CA GLY A 312 7.19 -2.62 -4.92
C GLY A 312 6.14 -3.70 -4.69
N ASN A 313 5.20 -3.87 -5.60
CA ASN A 313 4.09 -4.81 -5.46
C ASN A 313 4.50 -6.24 -5.83
N LEU A 314 5.04 -6.44 -7.04
CA LEU A 314 5.54 -7.74 -7.47
C LEU A 314 6.87 -8.05 -6.77
N ILE A 315 7.85 -7.17 -6.91
CA ILE A 315 9.16 -7.25 -6.27
C ILE A 315 9.16 -6.31 -5.06
N THR A 316 8.80 -6.84 -3.90
CA THR A 316 8.71 -6.08 -2.65
C THR A 316 10.03 -6.11 -1.90
N CYS A 317 10.48 -4.95 -1.40
CA CYS A 317 11.68 -4.85 -0.58
C CYS A 317 11.56 -5.69 0.70
N THR A 318 12.61 -6.37 1.10
CA THR A 318 12.64 -7.08 2.38
C THR A 318 12.64 -6.11 3.55
N THR A 319 13.30 -4.98 3.39
CA THR A 319 13.36 -3.90 4.38
C THR A 319 13.31 -2.54 3.71
N SER A 320 12.99 -1.51 4.47
CA SER A 320 13.01 -0.12 3.99
C SER A 320 14.40 0.37 3.54
N LYS A 321 15.47 -0.38 3.81
CA LYS A 321 16.83 -0.03 3.36
C LYS A 321 17.00 -0.12 1.84
N ASP A 322 16.16 -0.92 1.18
CA ASP A 322 16.16 -1.15 -0.26
C ASP A 322 15.09 -0.31 -1.00
N MET A 323 14.46 0.64 -0.31
CA MET A 323 13.35 1.43 -0.86
C MET A 323 13.70 2.20 -2.14
N TRP A 324 14.98 2.46 -2.41
CA TRP A 324 15.43 3.04 -3.67
C TRP A 324 15.15 2.15 -4.90
N ILE A 325 15.03 0.82 -4.71
CA ILE A 325 14.63 -0.10 -5.79
C ILE A 325 13.15 0.08 -6.09
N ASN A 326 12.31 0.22 -5.05
CA ASN A 326 10.89 0.48 -5.15
C ASN A 326 10.65 1.88 -5.76
N GLU A 327 10.94 2.93 -5.01
CA GLU A 327 10.62 4.32 -5.34
C GLU A 327 11.49 4.89 -6.47
N GLY A 328 12.79 4.58 -6.46
CA GLY A 328 13.70 4.98 -7.53
C GLY A 328 13.41 4.25 -8.84
N GLY A 329 12.95 2.98 -8.79
CA GLY A 329 12.47 2.24 -9.94
C GLY A 329 11.19 2.84 -10.54
N ALA A 330 10.21 3.17 -9.67
CA ALA A 330 8.98 3.83 -10.09
C ALA A 330 9.25 5.24 -10.67
N SER A 331 10.14 6.02 -10.03
CA SER A 331 10.55 7.34 -10.54
C SER A 331 11.32 7.26 -11.88
N PHE A 332 12.09 6.21 -12.11
CA PHE A 332 12.66 5.94 -13.42
C PHE A 332 11.58 5.63 -14.48
N CYS A 333 10.53 4.93 -14.08
CA CYS A 333 9.41 4.61 -14.99
C CYS A 333 8.60 5.85 -15.40
N GLU A 334 8.64 6.96 -14.63
CA GLU A 334 8.07 8.23 -15.06
C GLU A 334 8.67 8.71 -16.38
N GLU A 335 10.00 8.56 -16.53
CA GLU A 335 10.72 8.90 -17.77
C GLU A 335 10.24 8.00 -18.94
N VAL A 336 10.08 6.71 -18.70
CA VAL A 336 9.62 5.75 -19.70
C VAL A 336 8.16 6.03 -20.11
N ALA A 337 7.33 6.42 -19.15
CA ALA A 337 5.93 6.77 -19.40
C ALA A 337 5.79 8.06 -20.21
N ILE A 338 6.55 9.10 -19.88
CA ILE A 338 6.55 10.36 -20.65
C ILE A 338 6.97 10.10 -22.10
N GLN A 339 7.96 9.25 -22.33
CA GLN A 339 8.34 8.80 -23.68
C GLN A 339 7.16 8.13 -24.41
N ALA A 340 6.42 7.24 -23.75
CA ALA A 340 5.27 6.56 -24.32
C ALA A 340 4.10 7.51 -24.64
N ILE A 341 3.82 8.45 -23.72
CA ILE A 341 2.71 9.40 -23.85
C ILE A 341 2.96 10.40 -24.98
N THR A 342 4.16 10.93 -25.08
CA THR A 342 4.50 11.96 -26.07
C THR A 342 4.76 11.37 -27.46
N GLN A 343 4.94 10.06 -27.58
CA GLN A 343 5.32 9.38 -28.84
C GLN A 343 6.60 9.92 -29.45
N ASP A 344 7.46 10.44 -28.62
CA ASP A 344 8.69 11.13 -29.01
C ASP A 344 9.84 10.13 -29.08
N GLU A 345 10.00 9.46 -30.24
CA GLU A 345 11.09 8.50 -30.47
C GLU A 345 12.49 9.19 -30.40
N ASP A 346 12.56 10.48 -30.78
CA ASP A 346 13.78 11.31 -30.68
C ASP A 346 13.93 12.08 -29.37
N SER A 347 12.92 12.05 -28.56
CA SER A 347 12.84 12.28 -27.13
C SER A 347 13.53 13.51 -26.54
N LEU A 348 13.14 14.69 -26.98
CA LEU A 348 13.51 15.91 -26.27
C LEU A 348 12.87 15.97 -24.88
N HIS A 349 11.58 15.64 -24.77
CA HIS A 349 10.84 15.64 -23.49
C HIS A 349 11.38 14.62 -22.50
N TYR A 350 11.64 13.38 -22.92
CA TYR A 350 12.27 12.37 -22.10
C TYR A 350 13.64 12.79 -21.58
N ARG A 351 14.50 13.36 -22.46
CA ARG A 351 15.82 13.86 -22.08
C ARG A 351 15.74 15.05 -21.12
N ASP A 352 14.77 15.91 -21.31
CA ASP A 352 14.56 17.06 -20.44
C ASP A 352 14.04 16.63 -19.06
N TYR A 353 13.17 15.61 -19.00
CA TYR A 353 12.73 15.02 -17.75
C TYR A 353 13.89 14.39 -16.98
N ALA A 354 14.69 13.57 -17.63
CA ALA A 354 15.89 12.95 -17.04
C ALA A 354 16.93 14.00 -16.59
N ARG A 355 17.14 15.07 -17.38
CA ARG A 355 18.01 16.20 -17.00
C ARG A 355 17.47 16.96 -15.80
N HIS A 356 16.17 17.19 -15.73
CA HIS A 356 15.53 17.84 -14.59
C HIS A 356 15.77 17.02 -13.32
N ASN A 357 15.57 15.70 -13.39
CA ASN A 357 15.82 14.79 -12.30
C ASN A 357 17.29 14.81 -11.84
N LEU A 358 18.23 14.68 -12.78
CA LEU A 358 19.67 14.78 -12.49
C LEU A 358 20.05 16.14 -11.86
N ARG A 359 19.45 17.24 -12.35
CA ARG A 359 19.67 18.56 -11.78
C ARG A 359 19.20 18.65 -10.33
N ASN A 360 18.05 18.06 -10.00
CA ASN A 360 17.56 17.97 -8.62
C ASN A 360 18.54 17.20 -7.74
N VAL A 361 19.06 16.08 -8.23
CA VAL A 361 20.07 15.29 -7.50
C VAL A 361 21.31 16.12 -7.18
N LEU A 362 21.82 16.89 -8.15
CA LEU A 362 23.05 17.66 -7.99
C LEU A 362 22.88 18.91 -7.13
N LEU A 363 21.72 19.57 -7.19
CA LEU A 363 21.53 20.90 -6.62
C LEU A 363 20.73 20.89 -5.31
N THR A 364 19.81 19.96 -5.10
CA THR A 364 18.82 20.04 -4.02
C THR A 364 18.77 18.84 -3.09
N THR A 365 19.03 17.62 -3.59
CA THR A 365 18.87 16.37 -2.82
C THR A 365 19.68 16.37 -1.52
N HIS A 366 20.92 16.84 -1.55
CA HIS A 366 21.76 16.93 -0.35
C HIS A 366 21.26 17.96 0.67
N LEU A 367 20.48 18.95 0.25
CA LEU A 367 19.88 19.93 1.14
C LEU A 367 18.63 19.36 1.82
N SER A 368 17.75 18.68 1.06
CA SER A 368 16.53 18.08 1.57
C SER A 368 16.80 16.89 2.51
N ASP A 369 17.80 16.08 2.19
CA ASP A 369 18.06 14.82 2.87
C ASP A 369 19.19 14.91 3.93
N GLY A 370 19.58 16.13 4.32
CA GLY A 370 20.56 16.37 5.38
C GLY A 370 21.98 15.90 5.02
N GLY A 371 22.40 16.07 3.75
CA GLY A 371 23.73 15.77 3.23
C GLY A 371 23.72 14.78 2.09
N PHE A 372 24.92 14.47 1.58
CA PHE A 372 25.09 13.43 0.56
C PHE A 372 24.91 12.04 1.19
N LYS A 373 23.94 11.28 0.69
CA LYS A 373 23.57 9.97 1.21
C LYS A 373 23.84 8.86 0.19
N PRO A 374 24.17 7.63 0.64
CA PRO A 374 24.14 6.44 -0.22
C PRO A 374 22.68 6.11 -0.58
N LEU A 375 22.43 5.33 -1.62
CA LEU A 375 21.09 4.85 -1.96
C LEU A 375 20.59 3.83 -0.95
N TYR A 376 21.41 2.85 -0.64
CA TYR A 376 21.08 1.78 0.29
C TYR A 376 21.21 2.21 1.75
N GLY A 377 20.31 1.70 2.59
CA GLY A 377 20.45 1.81 4.05
C GLY A 377 20.11 3.18 4.61
N GLN A 378 19.16 3.89 4.00
CA GLN A 378 18.66 5.14 4.55
C GLN A 378 18.15 4.96 5.98
N THR A 379 18.33 6.00 6.79
CA THR A 379 17.67 6.06 8.10
C THR A 379 16.16 6.28 7.91
N PRO A 380 15.30 5.86 8.84
CA PRO A 380 13.84 5.99 8.71
C PRO A 380 13.38 7.39 8.27
N GLN A 381 14.01 8.44 8.76
CA GLN A 381 13.72 9.82 8.41
C GLN A 381 13.87 10.14 6.91
N TYR A 382 14.76 9.43 6.20
CA TYR A 382 15.10 9.70 4.80
C TYR A 382 14.76 8.56 3.86
N THR A 383 14.02 7.55 4.34
CA THR A 383 13.56 6.42 3.51
C THR A 383 12.73 6.89 2.31
N TYR A 384 11.96 7.97 2.48
CA TYR A 384 11.16 8.59 1.43
C TYR A 384 11.70 9.99 1.05
N GLY A 385 13.03 10.11 1.00
CA GLY A 385 13.73 11.34 0.63
C GLY A 385 14.13 11.37 -0.85
N SER A 386 14.54 12.55 -1.31
CA SER A 386 14.97 12.79 -2.69
C SER A 386 16.16 11.91 -3.13
N THR A 387 16.98 11.45 -2.20
CA THR A 387 18.04 10.45 -2.49
C THR A 387 17.42 9.13 -3.00
N VAL A 388 16.34 8.67 -2.38
CA VAL A 388 15.69 7.41 -2.75
C VAL A 388 14.97 7.54 -4.10
N TYR A 389 14.18 8.59 -4.30
CA TYR A 389 13.44 8.85 -5.52
C TYR A 389 14.34 9.34 -6.66
N ASN A 390 14.82 10.56 -6.59
CA ASN A 390 15.50 11.21 -7.72
C ASN A 390 16.88 10.62 -8.02
N LYS A 391 17.71 10.37 -6.98
CA LYS A 391 19.01 9.76 -7.19
C LYS A 391 18.85 8.29 -7.57
N GLY A 392 17.87 7.57 -7.01
CA GLY A 392 17.50 6.22 -7.41
C GLY A 392 17.16 6.16 -8.90
N ALA A 393 16.23 6.98 -9.38
CA ALA A 393 15.87 7.08 -10.79
C ALA A 393 17.08 7.41 -11.69
N THR A 394 17.94 8.33 -11.25
CA THR A 394 19.18 8.69 -11.99
C THR A 394 20.15 7.51 -12.12
N VAL A 395 20.21 6.63 -11.11
CA VAL A 395 21.05 5.41 -11.18
C VAL A 395 20.46 4.41 -12.15
N TRP A 396 19.13 4.18 -12.12
CA TRP A 396 18.44 3.34 -13.11
C TRP A 396 18.63 3.86 -14.54
N HIS A 397 18.47 5.18 -14.75
CA HIS A 397 18.72 5.83 -16.03
C HIS A 397 20.17 5.62 -16.53
N SER A 398 21.15 5.81 -15.63
CA SER A 398 22.56 5.62 -15.94
C SER A 398 22.87 4.17 -16.28
N LEU A 399 22.32 3.23 -15.52
CA LEU A 399 22.49 1.78 -15.76
C LEU A 399 21.96 1.41 -17.15
N ARG A 400 20.77 1.89 -17.52
CA ARG A 400 20.23 1.71 -18.88
C ARG A 400 21.15 2.28 -19.95
N GLY A 401 21.73 3.47 -19.68
CA GLY A 401 22.68 4.09 -20.61
C GLY A 401 23.97 3.30 -20.80
N TYR A 402 24.52 2.67 -19.74
CA TYR A 402 25.72 1.85 -19.79
C TYR A 402 25.49 0.48 -20.44
N MET A 403 24.36 -0.16 -20.14
CA MET A 403 24.04 -1.49 -20.68
C MET A 403 23.51 -1.42 -22.11
N GLY A 404 22.93 -0.32 -22.52
CA GLY A 404 22.12 -0.20 -23.72
C GLY A 404 20.71 -0.74 -23.52
N TYR A 405 19.79 -0.34 -24.40
CA TYR A 405 18.36 -0.62 -24.27
C TYR A 405 18.05 -2.12 -24.18
N GLU A 406 18.53 -2.89 -25.17
CA GLU A 406 18.22 -4.31 -25.28
C GLU A 406 18.70 -5.12 -24.07
N LEU A 407 19.96 -4.93 -23.66
CA LEU A 407 20.51 -5.67 -22.53
C LEU A 407 19.84 -5.28 -21.20
N PHE A 408 19.53 -4.00 -21.01
CA PHE A 408 18.92 -3.51 -19.78
C PHE A 408 17.53 -4.10 -19.53
N TYR A 409 16.69 -4.18 -20.57
CA TYR A 409 15.32 -4.70 -20.42
C TYR A 409 15.23 -6.23 -20.58
N SER A 410 16.29 -6.91 -21.01
CA SER A 410 16.35 -8.37 -21.08
C SER A 410 17.00 -9.03 -19.86
N SER A 411 17.55 -8.21 -18.94
CA SER A 411 18.22 -8.68 -17.71
C SER A 411 17.27 -8.78 -16.55
#